data_1a35d51e6bbaebd51ea63691441d8bc3
#
_entry.id   1a35d51e6bbaebd51ea63691441d8bc3
#
_cell.length_a   1.000
_cell.length_b   1.000
_cell.length_c   1.000
_cell.angle_alpha   90.00
_cell.angle_beta   90.00
_cell.angle_gamma   90.00
#
_symmetry.space_group_name_H-M   'P 1'
#
loop_
_entity.id
_entity.type
_entity.pdbx_description
1 polymer ?
#
loop_
_entity_poly.entity_id
_entity_poly.type
_entity_poly.pdbx_seq_one_letter_code
_entity_poly.pdbx_strand_id
1 'polypeptide(L)'
;MDMRYNLAQERIIIMEEILDNGTAVMDKLEKAFEAGSGIDELIQELEQIQPDIQKLEEYYKGKYWQNDLRLDEEGKLPQDLKRGVLAQDSIHDLLDRNSDLLARIQDYKKA
;
A
#
# COMPACT_ATOMS: atom_id res chain seq x y z
N MET A 1 -28.02 -2.77 -10.47
CA MET A 1 -26.74 -3.02 -9.80
C MET A 1 -26.65 -2.16 -8.55
N ASP A 2 -26.27 -2.73 -7.43
CA ASP A 2 -26.20 -1.99 -6.17
C ASP A 2 -24.98 -1.06 -6.16
N MET A 3 -25.20 0.23 -5.95
CA MET A 3 -24.14 1.23 -5.92
C MET A 3 -23.08 0.97 -4.84
N ARG A 4 -23.47 0.29 -3.75
CA ARG A 4 -22.54 -0.02 -2.67
C ARG A 4 -21.41 -0.94 -3.15
N TYR A 5 -21.73 -1.91 -4.01
CA TYR A 5 -20.72 -2.83 -4.56
C TYR A 5 -19.81 -2.12 -5.54
N ASN A 6 -20.34 -1.19 -6.31
CA ASN A 6 -19.54 -0.39 -7.24
C ASN A 6 -18.55 0.51 -6.51
N LEU A 7 -18.98 1.15 -5.43
CA LEU A 7 -18.11 1.99 -4.61
C LEU A 7 -17.03 1.16 -3.92
N ALA A 8 -17.38 -0.02 -3.41
CA ALA A 8 -16.40 -0.93 -2.81
C ALA A 8 -15.37 -1.36 -3.85
N GLN A 9 -15.81 -1.71 -5.05
CA GLN A 9 -14.93 -2.11 -6.13
C GLN A 9 -13.97 -0.99 -6.51
N GLU A 10 -14.46 0.25 -6.63
CA GLU A 10 -13.62 1.41 -6.92
C GLU A 10 -12.57 1.64 -5.83
N ARG A 11 -12.96 1.53 -4.56
CA ARG A 11 -12.02 1.66 -3.44
C ARG A 11 -10.92 0.61 -3.52
N ILE A 12 -11.30 -0.63 -3.76
CA ILE A 12 -10.35 -1.74 -3.84
C ILE A 12 -9.36 -1.51 -4.96
N ILE A 13 -9.83 -1.07 -6.13
CA ILE A 13 -8.94 -0.80 -7.27
C ILE A 13 -7.92 0.28 -6.92
N ILE A 14 -8.37 1.38 -6.33
CA ILE A 14 -7.48 2.49 -5.95
C ILE A 14 -6.46 2.04 -4.90
N MET A 15 -6.91 1.34 -3.88
CA MET A 15 -6.02 0.88 -2.79
C MET A 15 -5.04 -0.17 -3.29
N GLU A 16 -5.45 -1.04 -4.22
CA GLU A 16 -4.57 -2.02 -4.83
C GLU A 16 -3.45 -1.35 -5.62
N GLU A 17 -3.75 -0.27 -6.35
CA GLU A 17 -2.74 0.49 -7.08
C GLU A 17 -1.72 1.11 -6.11
N ILE A 18 -2.19 1.65 -4.99
CA ILE A 18 -1.30 2.21 -3.97
C ILE A 18 -0.41 1.13 -3.37
N LEU A 19 -0.98 -0.03 -3.06
CA LEU A 19 -0.23 -1.16 -2.50
C LEU A 19 0.86 -1.62 -3.47
N ASP A 20 0.50 -1.80 -4.74
CA ASP A 20 1.44 -2.27 -5.76
C ASP A 20 2.55 -1.25 -6.00
N ASN A 21 2.21 0.02 -6.13
CA ASN A 21 3.19 1.08 -6.35
C ASN A 21 4.11 1.24 -5.14
N GLY A 22 3.56 1.22 -3.94
CA GLY A 22 4.35 1.32 -2.71
C GLY A 22 5.33 0.16 -2.58
N THR A 23 4.87 -1.05 -2.86
CA THR A 23 5.72 -2.25 -2.83
C THR A 23 6.88 -2.12 -3.82
N ALA A 24 6.59 -1.66 -5.04
CA ALA A 24 7.62 -1.52 -6.08
C ALA A 24 8.67 -0.49 -5.67
N VAL A 25 8.27 0.65 -5.13
CA VAL A 25 9.20 1.69 -4.70
C VAL A 25 10.06 1.18 -3.53
N MET A 26 9.44 0.51 -2.58
CA MET A 26 10.16 -0.05 -1.42
C MET A 26 11.17 -1.11 -1.83
N ASP A 27 10.80 -1.99 -2.76
CA ASP A 27 11.74 -3.01 -3.28
C ASP A 27 12.95 -2.35 -3.93
N LYS A 28 12.74 -1.32 -4.73
CA LYS A 28 13.83 -0.60 -5.40
C LYS A 28 14.73 0.10 -4.41
N LEU A 29 14.15 0.72 -3.38
CA LEU A 29 14.92 1.44 -2.37
C LEU A 29 15.79 0.47 -1.55
N GLU A 30 15.24 -0.67 -1.17
CA GLU A 30 16.01 -1.69 -0.45
C GLU A 30 17.20 -2.17 -1.26
N LYS A 31 16.99 -2.40 -2.56
CA LYS A 31 18.07 -2.79 -3.47
C LYS A 31 19.11 -1.69 -3.64
N ALA A 32 18.67 -0.43 -3.68
CA ALA A 32 19.58 0.71 -3.78
C ALA A 32 20.47 0.84 -2.54
N PHE A 33 19.90 0.62 -1.35
CA PHE A 33 20.68 0.59 -0.12
C PHE A 33 21.74 -0.50 -0.15
N GLU A 34 21.41 -1.69 -0.65
CA GLU A 34 22.35 -2.79 -0.77
C GLU A 34 23.46 -2.48 -1.79
N ALA A 35 23.09 -1.87 -2.91
CA ALA A 35 24.04 -1.54 -3.98
C ALA A 35 24.86 -0.29 -3.69
N GLY A 36 24.39 0.57 -2.81
CA GLY A 36 25.06 1.83 -2.50
C GLY A 36 24.94 2.89 -3.58
N SER A 37 23.92 2.79 -4.44
CA SER A 37 23.73 3.76 -5.53
C SER A 37 22.26 3.96 -5.83
N GLY A 38 21.90 5.15 -6.32
CA GLY A 38 20.54 5.50 -6.68
C GLY A 38 19.64 5.74 -5.47
N ILE A 39 20.20 5.88 -4.30
CA ILE A 39 19.46 5.95 -3.04
C ILE A 39 18.63 7.22 -2.96
N ASP A 40 19.23 8.38 -3.27
CA ASP A 40 18.58 9.69 -3.11
C ASP A 40 17.32 9.82 -3.95
N GLU A 41 17.36 9.35 -5.18
CA GLU A 41 16.19 9.40 -6.08
C GLU A 41 15.05 8.55 -5.56
N LEU A 42 15.36 7.37 -5.03
CA LEU A 42 14.35 6.46 -4.50
C LEU A 42 13.80 6.93 -3.15
N ILE A 43 14.62 7.61 -2.35
CA ILE A 43 14.12 8.27 -1.15
C ILE A 43 13.08 9.32 -1.52
N GLN A 44 13.35 10.12 -2.55
CA GLN A 44 12.38 11.12 -3.01
C GLN A 44 11.07 10.47 -3.48
N GLU A 45 11.18 9.37 -4.22
CA GLU A 45 9.98 8.63 -4.65
C GLU A 45 9.17 8.14 -3.46
N LEU A 46 9.82 7.57 -2.46
CA LEU A 46 9.11 7.08 -1.27
C LEU A 46 8.47 8.23 -0.51
N GLU A 47 9.15 9.36 -0.39
CA GLU A 47 8.61 10.53 0.28
C GLU A 47 7.40 11.10 -0.45
N GLN A 48 7.42 11.08 -1.78
CA GLN A 48 6.32 11.57 -2.60
C GLN A 48 5.05 10.73 -2.48
N ILE A 49 5.19 9.44 -2.23
CA ILE A 49 4.02 8.55 -2.12
C ILE A 49 3.48 8.43 -0.70
N GLN A 50 4.08 9.12 0.28
CA GLN A 50 3.60 9.03 1.66
C GLN A 50 2.13 9.43 1.82
N PRO A 51 1.61 10.47 1.15
CA PRO A 51 0.18 10.76 1.24
C PRO A 51 -0.72 9.60 0.78
N ASP A 52 -0.29 8.86 -0.25
CA ASP A 52 -1.03 7.70 -0.72
C ASP A 52 -0.96 6.54 0.28
N ILE A 53 0.22 6.32 0.86
CA ILE A 53 0.39 5.29 1.90
C ILE A 53 -0.49 5.62 3.11
N GLN A 54 -0.63 6.90 3.45
CA GLN A 54 -1.52 7.32 4.53
C GLN A 54 -2.98 7.02 4.20
N LYS A 55 -3.39 7.21 2.96
CA LYS A 55 -4.74 6.83 2.53
C LYS A 55 -4.98 5.33 2.69
N LEU A 56 -3.98 4.54 2.37
CA LEU A 56 -4.05 3.08 2.53
C LEU A 56 -4.18 2.70 4.01
N GLU A 57 -3.42 3.37 4.88
CA GLU A 57 -3.51 3.16 6.33
C GLU A 57 -4.89 3.52 6.86
N GLU A 58 -5.43 4.66 6.45
CA GLU A 58 -6.76 5.09 6.87
C GLU A 58 -7.84 4.11 6.40
N TYR A 59 -7.72 3.62 5.18
CA TYR A 59 -8.60 2.59 4.65
C TYR A 59 -8.56 1.34 5.52
N TYR A 60 -7.36 0.84 5.81
CA TYR A 60 -7.15 -0.41 6.56
C TYR A 60 -7.68 -0.31 8.00
N LYS A 61 -7.48 0.83 8.64
CA LYS A 61 -7.89 1.03 10.04
C LYS A 61 -9.35 1.42 10.18
N GLY A 62 -9.98 1.84 9.09
CA GLY A 62 -11.37 2.30 9.10
C GLY A 62 -12.37 1.18 8.83
N LYS A 63 -13.63 1.59 8.75
CA LYS A 63 -14.75 0.67 8.55
C LYS A 63 -14.84 0.11 7.13
N TYR A 64 -14.25 0.80 6.16
CA TYR A 64 -14.40 0.41 4.74
C TYR A 64 -13.67 -0.88 4.41
N TRP A 65 -12.49 -1.08 4.98
CA TRP A 65 -11.73 -2.32 4.74
C TRP A 65 -12.52 -3.55 5.23
N GLN A 66 -13.09 -3.46 6.42
CA GLN A 66 -13.89 -4.56 6.99
C GLN A 66 -15.14 -4.81 6.16
N ASN A 67 -15.79 -3.74 5.69
CA ASN A 67 -16.96 -3.85 4.83
C ASN A 67 -16.62 -4.52 3.50
N ASP A 68 -15.51 -4.12 2.89
CA ASP A 68 -15.09 -4.65 1.59
C ASP A 68 -14.66 -6.10 1.73
N LEU A 69 -13.97 -6.45 2.80
CA LEU A 69 -13.61 -7.83 3.09
C LEU A 69 -14.85 -8.72 3.23
N ARG A 70 -15.86 -8.22 3.94
CA ARG A 70 -17.10 -8.96 4.10
C ARG A 70 -17.82 -9.19 2.78
N LEU A 71 -17.86 -8.18 1.91
CA LEU A 71 -18.44 -8.32 0.57
C LEU A 71 -17.70 -9.38 -0.24
N ASP A 72 -16.39 -9.43 -0.11
CA ASP A 72 -15.58 -10.43 -0.80
C ASP A 72 -15.87 -11.84 -0.27
N GLU A 73 -15.95 -11.99 1.04
CA GLU A 73 -16.25 -13.28 1.66
C GLU A 73 -17.64 -13.78 1.29
N GLU A 74 -18.59 -12.85 1.07
CA GLU A 74 -19.95 -13.19 0.63
C GLU A 74 -20.04 -13.46 -0.88
N GLY A 75 -18.93 -13.35 -1.61
CA GLY A 75 -18.89 -13.61 -3.04
C GLY A 75 -19.58 -12.54 -3.89
N LYS A 76 -19.69 -11.31 -3.36
CA LYS A 76 -20.41 -10.23 -4.05
C LYS A 76 -19.55 -9.35 -4.93
N LEU A 77 -18.24 -9.59 -4.96
CA LEU A 77 -17.30 -8.85 -5.79
C LEU A 77 -16.90 -9.69 -7.00
N PRO A 78 -16.54 -9.04 -8.13
CA PRO A 78 -16.11 -9.79 -9.32
C PRO A 78 -14.93 -10.70 -9.04
N GLN A 79 -14.91 -11.89 -9.64
CA GLN A 79 -13.84 -12.87 -9.43
C GLN A 79 -12.50 -12.40 -9.98
N ASP A 80 -12.52 -11.59 -11.04
CA ASP A 80 -11.30 -11.09 -11.68
C ASP A 80 -10.73 -9.83 -11.03
N LEU A 81 -11.40 -9.32 -9.98
CA LEU A 81 -10.91 -8.16 -9.25
C LEU A 81 -9.67 -8.52 -8.46
N LYS A 82 -8.61 -7.75 -8.61
CA LYS A 82 -7.42 -7.90 -7.77
C LYS A 82 -7.76 -7.49 -6.34
N ARG A 83 -7.48 -8.35 -5.38
CA ARG A 83 -7.89 -8.16 -4.00
C ARG A 83 -6.77 -8.38 -2.98
N GLY A 84 -5.53 -8.10 -3.39
CA GLY A 84 -4.39 -8.17 -2.50
C GLY A 84 -4.56 -7.31 -1.25
N VAL A 85 -5.21 -6.15 -1.37
CA VAL A 85 -5.46 -5.25 -0.23
C VAL A 85 -6.43 -5.86 0.78
N LEU A 86 -7.20 -6.87 0.41
CA LEU A 86 -8.12 -7.54 1.34
C LEU A 86 -7.45 -8.69 2.08
N ALA A 87 -6.25 -9.08 1.70
CA ALA A 87 -5.48 -10.04 2.45
C ALA A 87 -4.99 -9.38 3.75
N GLN A 88 -5.19 -10.06 4.87
CA GLN A 88 -4.98 -9.49 6.21
C GLN A 88 -3.58 -8.90 6.38
N ASP A 89 -2.57 -9.55 5.80
CA ASP A 89 -1.18 -9.18 6.03
C ASP A 89 -0.63 -8.16 5.04
N SER A 90 -1.27 -7.98 3.88
CA SER A 90 -0.69 -7.19 2.79
C SER A 90 -0.46 -5.73 3.15
N ILE A 91 -1.50 -5.06 3.66
CA ILE A 91 -1.39 -3.65 4.04
C ILE A 91 -0.53 -3.52 5.28
N HIS A 92 -0.73 -4.39 6.27
CA HIS A 92 0.05 -4.37 7.51
C HIS A 92 1.54 -4.47 7.21
N ASP A 93 1.93 -5.42 6.37
CA ASP A 93 3.34 -5.61 6.00
C ASP A 93 3.90 -4.40 5.27
N LEU A 94 3.12 -3.79 4.37
CA LEU A 94 3.56 -2.59 3.68
C LEU A 94 3.79 -1.44 4.65
N LEU A 95 2.88 -1.24 5.61
CA LEU A 95 2.99 -0.17 6.60
C LEU A 95 4.21 -0.37 7.50
N ASP A 96 4.50 -1.60 7.88
CA ASP A 96 5.69 -1.92 8.67
C ASP A 96 6.96 -1.63 7.86
N ARG A 97 7.02 -2.07 6.60
CA ARG A 97 8.15 -1.78 5.73
C ARG A 97 8.36 -0.28 5.55
N ASN A 98 7.26 0.45 5.38
CA ASN A 98 7.32 1.90 5.21
C ASN A 98 7.94 2.55 6.45
N SER A 99 7.50 2.15 7.62
CA SER A 99 8.02 2.67 8.89
C SER A 99 9.52 2.38 9.04
N ASP A 100 9.92 1.15 8.74
CA ASP A 100 11.33 0.73 8.82
C ASP A 100 12.19 1.51 7.83
N LEU A 101 11.71 1.68 6.60
CA LEU A 101 12.46 2.42 5.57
C LEU A 101 12.57 3.90 5.90
N LEU A 102 11.51 4.52 6.44
CA LEU A 102 11.57 5.93 6.86
C LEU A 102 12.61 6.13 7.96
N ALA A 103 12.71 5.21 8.93
CA ALA A 103 13.72 5.25 9.95
C ALA A 103 15.12 5.11 9.36
N ARG A 104 15.29 4.19 8.41
CA ARG A 104 16.56 3.97 7.73
C ARG A 104 16.98 5.18 6.90
N ILE A 105 16.02 5.86 6.27
CA ILE A 105 16.26 7.08 5.52
C ILE A 105 16.80 8.18 6.47
N GLN A 106 16.22 8.32 7.64
CA GLN A 106 16.69 9.30 8.61
C GLN A 106 18.13 9.05 9.03
N ASP A 107 18.48 7.81 9.28
CA ASP A 107 19.85 7.44 9.61
C ASP A 107 20.80 7.74 8.44
N TYR A 108 20.38 7.45 7.23
CA TYR A 108 21.15 7.73 6.02
C TYR A 108 21.40 9.22 5.85
N LYS A 109 20.39 10.06 6.10
CA LYS A 109 20.51 11.52 5.95
C LYS A 109 21.42 12.15 7.03
N LYS A 110 21.56 11.50 8.18
CA LYS A 110 22.42 11.99 9.27
C LYS A 110 23.91 11.67 9.06
N ALA A 111 24.18 10.69 8.23
CA ALA A 111 25.56 10.22 7.99
C ALA A 111 26.38 11.18 7.15
#